data_9b9d54d8e70934cd731ee3ee83117fe0
#
_entry.id   9b9d54d8e70934cd731ee3ee83117fe0
#
_cell.length_a   1.000
_cell.length_b   1.000
_cell.length_c   1.000
_cell.angle_alpha   90.00
_cell.angle_beta   90.00
_cell.angle_gamma   90.00
#
_symmetry.space_group_name_H-M   'P 1'
#
loop_
_entity.id
_entity.type
_entity.pdbx_description
1 polymer ?
#
loop_
_entity_poly.entity_id
_entity_poly.type
_entity_poly.pdbx_seq_one_letter_code
_entity_poly.pdbx_strand_id
1 'polypeptide(L)'
;MTGFPIPSGIVKEVLEILNNNKLSIQTKKCRFHQTKIEYLETIISKDRIEVDPAKIKGISDWPKPRDKHEVRQFLGFCNFYRRFNKGFSQAAKPLTELTGKKEWKWNEEEQKAFKKLKRLMSSTPVLAIPDPNQEFRMEVDASGYAIGGVLSQ
;
A
#
# COMPACT_ATOMS: atom_id res chain seq x y z
N MET A 1 8.60 -1.14 -28.54
CA MET A 1 8.54 -0.27 -27.36
C MET A 1 7.41 0.74 -27.58
N THR A 2 6.20 0.40 -27.16
CA THR A 2 5.03 1.27 -27.33
C THR A 2 4.64 1.79 -25.96
N GLY A 3 5.36 2.85 -25.53
CA GLY A 3 4.93 3.66 -24.40
C GLY A 3 3.61 4.34 -24.77
N PHE A 4 2.68 4.50 -23.82
CA PHE A 4 1.48 5.29 -24.04
C PHE A 4 1.91 6.71 -24.38
N PRO A 5 1.43 7.29 -25.49
CA PRO A 5 1.66 8.69 -25.77
C PRO A 5 0.87 9.50 -24.73
N ILE A 6 1.52 9.90 -23.64
CA ILE A 6 1.01 11.03 -22.87
C ILE A 6 1.06 12.20 -23.84
N PRO A 7 -0.08 12.84 -24.13
CA PRO A 7 -0.07 14.02 -25.00
C PRO A 7 1.01 14.98 -24.48
N SER A 8 1.94 15.37 -25.34
CA SER A 8 3.03 16.30 -24.98
C SER A 8 2.50 17.59 -24.34
N GLY A 9 1.25 17.95 -24.63
CA GLY A 9 0.52 19.05 -24.01
C GLY A 9 0.34 18.91 -22.51
N ILE A 10 -0.08 17.74 -21.99
CA ILE A 10 -0.29 17.54 -20.55
C ILE A 10 1.01 17.68 -19.75
N VAL A 11 2.10 17.11 -20.26
CA VAL A 11 3.41 17.24 -19.61
C VAL A 11 3.84 18.71 -19.55
N LYS A 12 3.68 19.44 -20.64
CA LYS A 12 3.99 20.87 -20.71
C LYS A 12 3.17 21.66 -19.71
N GLU A 13 1.85 21.45 -19.66
CA GLU A 13 0.95 22.12 -18.73
C GLU A 13 1.35 21.88 -17.27
N VAL A 14 1.64 20.62 -16.88
CA VAL A 14 2.10 20.28 -15.53
C VAL A 14 3.42 21.00 -15.20
N LEU A 15 4.38 21.01 -16.15
CA LEU A 15 5.65 21.69 -15.94
C LEU A 15 5.48 23.21 -15.80
N GLU A 16 4.58 23.82 -16.55
CA GLU A 16 4.25 25.25 -16.46
C GLU A 16 3.61 25.56 -15.10
N ILE A 17 2.64 24.75 -14.63
CA ILE A 17 2.03 24.91 -13.31
C ILE A 17 3.08 24.82 -12.21
N LEU A 18 3.97 23.85 -12.25
CA LEU A 18 5.04 23.69 -11.25
C LEU A 18 5.97 24.90 -11.25
N ASN A 19 6.40 25.37 -12.42
CA ASN A 19 7.26 26.54 -12.55
C ASN A 19 6.60 27.81 -12.02
N ASN A 20 5.32 28.05 -12.34
CA ASN A 20 4.56 29.20 -11.88
C ASN A 20 4.39 29.23 -10.37
N ASN A 21 4.35 28.04 -9.74
CA ASN A 21 4.32 27.89 -8.28
C ASN A 21 5.72 27.81 -7.65
N LYS A 22 6.79 28.14 -8.38
CA LYS A 22 8.18 28.14 -7.92
C LYS A 22 8.66 26.79 -7.37
N LEU A 23 8.10 25.69 -7.88
CA LEU A 23 8.49 24.33 -7.54
C LEU A 23 9.61 23.86 -8.49
N SER A 24 10.75 23.56 -7.93
CA SER A 24 11.90 23.07 -8.68
C SER A 24 11.75 21.58 -9.03
N ILE A 25 12.07 21.24 -10.28
CA ILE A 25 11.99 19.88 -10.79
C ILE A 25 13.40 19.30 -10.92
N GLN A 26 13.59 18.10 -10.38
CA GLN A 26 14.83 17.37 -10.56
C GLN A 26 14.74 16.49 -11.82
N THR A 27 15.17 17.00 -12.96
CA THR A 27 15.05 16.34 -14.28
C THR A 27 15.66 14.95 -14.31
N LYS A 28 16.75 14.70 -13.57
CA LYS A 28 17.38 13.37 -13.45
C LYS A 28 16.47 12.30 -12.83
N LYS A 29 15.45 12.70 -12.06
CA LYS A 29 14.45 11.80 -11.46
C LYS A 29 13.17 11.70 -12.29
N CYS A 30 13.02 12.52 -13.32
CA CYS A 30 11.85 12.46 -14.19
C CYS A 30 11.96 11.29 -15.16
N ARG A 31 10.89 10.52 -15.26
CA ARG A 31 10.75 9.40 -16.20
C ARG A 31 9.48 9.60 -16.99
N PHE A 32 9.60 9.83 -18.29
CA PHE A 32 8.48 10.05 -19.19
C PHE A 32 8.27 8.81 -20.08
N HIS A 33 7.05 8.62 -20.59
CA HIS A 33 6.69 7.56 -21.54
C HIS A 33 7.01 6.13 -21.06
N GLN A 34 6.91 5.89 -19.74
CA GLN A 34 7.12 4.56 -19.20
C GLN A 34 5.81 3.77 -19.19
N THR A 35 5.85 2.51 -19.60
CA THR A 35 4.72 1.57 -19.51
C THR A 35 4.57 0.99 -18.11
N LYS A 36 5.63 1.04 -17.31
CA LYS A 36 5.70 0.55 -15.95
C LYS A 36 6.63 1.46 -15.15
N ILE A 37 6.16 1.94 -14.00
CA ILE A 37 6.91 2.84 -13.13
C ILE A 37 6.82 2.39 -11.68
N GLU A 38 7.93 2.48 -10.97
CA GLU A 38 7.95 2.36 -9.52
C GLU A 38 7.57 3.73 -8.92
N TYR A 39 6.54 3.73 -8.08
CA TYR A 39 6.06 4.92 -7.38
C TYR A 39 5.62 4.57 -5.97
N LEU A 40 6.21 5.22 -4.97
CA LEU A 40 5.91 5.00 -3.56
C LEU A 40 5.85 3.50 -3.19
N GLU A 41 6.91 2.77 -3.50
CA GLU A 41 7.07 1.34 -3.20
C GLU A 41 6.01 0.42 -3.86
N THR A 42 5.32 0.94 -4.85
CA THR A 42 4.39 0.17 -5.69
C THR A 42 4.82 0.25 -7.14
N ILE A 43 4.43 -0.72 -7.92
CA ILE A 43 4.65 -0.72 -9.35
C ILE A 43 3.33 -0.42 -10.03
N ILE A 44 3.28 0.70 -10.75
CA ILE A 44 2.11 1.14 -11.50
C ILE A 44 2.33 0.80 -12.97
N SER A 45 1.37 0.14 -13.58
CA SER A 45 1.28 -0.13 -15.01
C SER A 45 -0.08 0.31 -15.52
N LYS A 46 -0.38 0.11 -16.81
CA LYS A 46 -1.60 0.63 -17.46
C LYS A 46 -2.88 0.31 -16.68
N ASP A 47 -3.04 -0.94 -16.26
CA ASP A 47 -4.31 -1.45 -15.75
C ASP A 47 -4.20 -1.98 -14.32
N ARG A 48 -3.05 -1.83 -13.67
CA ARG A 48 -2.81 -2.46 -12.38
C ARG A 48 -1.77 -1.74 -11.50
N ILE A 49 -1.96 -1.89 -10.21
CA ILE A 49 -1.00 -1.49 -9.17
C ILE A 49 -0.56 -2.75 -8.44
N GLU A 50 0.74 -2.98 -8.43
CA GLU A 50 1.38 -4.16 -7.82
C GLU A 50 2.30 -3.72 -6.68
N VAL A 51 2.46 -4.57 -5.68
CA VAL A 51 3.52 -4.39 -4.67
C VAL A 51 4.87 -4.76 -5.28
N ASP A 52 5.92 -4.02 -4.94
CA ASP A 52 7.28 -4.35 -5.38
C ASP A 52 7.68 -5.74 -4.85
N PRO A 53 8.08 -6.70 -5.73
CA PRO A 53 8.51 -8.03 -5.33
C PRO A 53 9.66 -8.04 -4.31
N ALA A 54 10.55 -7.06 -4.35
CA ALA A 54 11.63 -6.92 -3.37
C ALA A 54 11.10 -6.68 -1.95
N LYS A 55 9.99 -5.93 -1.83
CA LYS A 55 9.32 -5.68 -0.55
C LYS A 55 8.60 -6.93 -0.04
N ILE A 56 7.96 -7.67 -0.94
CA ILE A 56 7.33 -8.97 -0.60
C ILE A 56 8.37 -9.93 -0.03
N LYS A 57 9.54 -10.02 -0.67
CA LYS A 57 10.64 -10.83 -0.18
C LYS A 57 11.11 -10.38 1.21
N GLY A 58 11.26 -9.08 1.43
CA GLY A 58 11.61 -8.52 2.74
C GLY A 58 10.65 -8.93 3.86
N ILE A 59 9.33 -8.99 3.58
CA ILE A 59 8.34 -9.48 4.54
C ILE A 59 8.49 -10.99 4.77
N SER A 60 8.66 -11.76 3.71
CA SER A 60 8.82 -13.22 3.82
C SER A 60 10.03 -13.60 4.68
N ASP A 61 11.11 -12.85 4.57
CA ASP A 61 12.35 -13.06 5.31
C ASP A 61 12.38 -12.36 6.67
N TRP A 62 11.31 -11.60 7.03
CA TRP A 62 11.28 -10.85 8.29
C TRP A 62 11.44 -11.78 9.50
N PRO A 63 12.41 -11.49 10.40
CA PRO A 63 12.65 -12.31 11.56
C PRO A 63 11.49 -12.22 12.57
N LYS A 64 11.40 -13.23 13.45
CA LYS A 64 10.44 -13.19 14.55
C LYS A 64 10.77 -12.02 15.47
N PRO A 65 9.79 -11.13 15.76
CA PRO A 65 9.97 -10.02 16.69
C PRO A 65 10.34 -10.49 18.10
N ARG A 66 11.25 -9.78 18.76
CA ARG A 66 11.73 -10.07 20.10
C ARG A 66 11.09 -9.20 21.17
N ASP A 67 10.54 -8.06 20.75
CA ASP A 67 9.91 -7.07 21.64
C ASP A 67 8.78 -6.30 20.95
N LYS A 68 8.13 -5.42 21.72
CA LYS A 68 7.04 -4.56 21.21
C LYS A 68 7.49 -3.58 20.13
N HIS A 69 8.73 -3.16 20.15
CA HIS A 69 9.28 -2.22 19.18
C HIS A 69 9.39 -2.89 17.82
N GLU A 70 9.97 -4.11 17.76
CA GLU A 70 10.09 -4.89 16.54
C GLU A 70 8.71 -5.27 15.96
N VAL A 71 7.71 -5.55 16.85
CA VAL A 71 6.32 -5.76 16.40
C VAL A 71 5.75 -4.50 15.75
N ARG A 72 5.98 -3.31 16.32
CA ARG A 72 5.51 -2.05 15.71
C ARG A 72 6.16 -1.79 14.37
N GLN A 73 7.45 -2.08 14.22
CA GLN A 73 8.16 -1.97 12.95
C GLN A 73 7.53 -2.89 11.88
N PHE A 74 7.31 -4.17 12.23
CA PHE A 74 6.68 -5.14 11.34
C PHE A 74 5.26 -4.72 10.95
N LEU A 75 4.43 -4.32 11.93
CA LEU A 75 3.06 -3.86 11.66
C LEU A 75 3.05 -2.57 10.85
N GLY A 76 3.95 -1.63 11.12
CA GLY A 76 4.09 -0.40 10.34
C GLY A 76 4.38 -0.68 8.87
N PHE A 77 5.30 -1.60 8.62
CA PHE A 77 5.62 -2.04 7.26
C PHE A 77 4.41 -2.71 6.59
N CYS A 78 3.76 -3.67 7.26
CA CYS A 78 2.60 -4.36 6.74
C CYS A 78 1.41 -3.42 6.50
N ASN A 79 1.22 -2.41 7.35
CA ASN A 79 0.11 -1.46 7.28
C ASN A 79 0.13 -0.63 5.99
N PHE A 80 1.30 -0.35 5.43
CA PHE A 80 1.42 0.34 4.14
C PHE A 80 0.71 -0.44 3.03
N TYR A 81 0.74 -1.77 3.09
CA TYR A 81 0.13 -2.66 2.09
C TYR A 81 -1.25 -3.19 2.49
N ARG A 82 -1.84 -2.71 3.60
CA ARG A 82 -3.13 -3.23 4.10
C ARG A 82 -4.26 -3.17 3.08
N ARG A 83 -4.24 -2.14 2.21
CA ARG A 83 -5.25 -1.94 1.15
C ARG A 83 -5.31 -3.06 0.13
N PHE A 84 -4.20 -3.80 -0.04
CA PHE A 84 -4.13 -4.94 -0.93
C PHE A 84 -4.64 -6.24 -0.28
N ASN A 85 -4.91 -6.25 1.03
CA ASN A 85 -5.12 -7.47 1.79
C ASN A 85 -6.44 -7.46 2.57
N LYS A 86 -7.42 -8.17 2.03
CA LYS A 86 -8.71 -8.35 2.73
C LYS A 86 -8.50 -9.08 4.06
N GLY A 87 -9.15 -8.61 5.13
CA GLY A 87 -9.04 -9.21 6.46
C GLY A 87 -7.73 -8.90 7.20
N PHE A 88 -6.95 -7.93 6.73
CA PHE A 88 -5.71 -7.50 7.38
C PHE A 88 -5.87 -7.18 8.86
N SER A 89 -6.88 -6.37 9.22
CA SER A 89 -7.10 -5.93 10.60
C SER A 89 -7.35 -7.10 11.54
N GLN A 90 -8.12 -8.10 11.10
CA GLN A 90 -8.37 -9.31 11.89
C GLN A 90 -7.08 -10.14 12.07
N ALA A 91 -6.28 -10.26 11.02
CA ALA A 91 -5.02 -10.98 11.09
C ALA A 91 -3.98 -10.25 11.96
N ALA A 92 -3.98 -8.92 11.97
CA ALA A 92 -3.05 -8.10 12.73
C ALA A 92 -3.44 -7.94 14.22
N LYS A 93 -4.70 -8.19 14.59
CA LYS A 93 -5.25 -7.91 15.91
C LYS A 93 -4.38 -8.43 17.07
N PRO A 94 -3.97 -9.72 17.13
CA PRO A 94 -3.15 -10.22 18.25
C PRO A 94 -1.82 -9.46 18.41
N LEU A 95 -1.15 -9.17 17.30
CA LEU A 95 0.10 -8.42 17.32
C LEU A 95 -0.13 -6.95 17.70
N THR A 96 -1.22 -6.34 17.26
CA THR A 96 -1.59 -4.97 17.62
C THR A 96 -1.85 -4.84 19.12
N GLU A 97 -2.58 -5.78 19.70
CA GLU A 97 -2.84 -5.82 21.14
C GLU A 97 -1.55 -5.96 21.95
N LEU A 98 -0.59 -6.74 21.45
CA LEU A 98 0.71 -6.92 22.09
C LEU A 98 1.54 -5.62 22.14
N THR A 99 1.32 -4.68 21.22
CA THR A 99 2.00 -3.37 21.22
C THR A 99 1.47 -2.39 22.27
N GLY A 100 0.29 -2.69 22.84
CA GLY A 100 -0.38 -1.85 23.85
C GLY A 100 0.18 -1.99 25.25
N LYS A 101 -0.71 -1.81 26.26
CA LYS A 101 -0.35 -1.86 27.68
C LYS A 101 -0.09 -3.28 28.23
N LYS A 102 -0.48 -4.33 27.48
CA LYS A 102 -0.26 -5.73 27.89
C LYS A 102 1.21 -6.01 28.10
N GLU A 103 1.52 -6.90 29.05
CA GLU A 103 2.87 -7.44 29.22
C GLU A 103 3.33 -8.16 27.96
N TRP A 104 4.64 -8.14 27.66
CA TRP A 104 5.21 -8.85 26.54
C TRP A 104 5.09 -10.36 26.73
N LYS A 105 4.26 -11.00 25.91
CA LYS A 105 4.11 -12.46 25.86
C LYS A 105 3.92 -12.90 24.41
N TRP A 106 4.85 -13.67 23.90
CA TRP A 106 4.78 -14.20 22.56
C TRP A 106 4.37 -15.67 22.60
N ASN A 107 3.08 -15.92 22.43
CA ASN A 107 2.46 -17.24 22.49
C ASN A 107 2.14 -17.75 21.08
N GLU A 108 1.38 -18.84 21.00
CA GLU A 108 0.95 -19.42 19.73
C GLU A 108 0.05 -18.48 18.92
N GLU A 109 -0.77 -17.67 19.59
CA GLU A 109 -1.71 -16.76 18.94
C GLU A 109 -0.93 -15.67 18.15
N GLU A 110 0.05 -15.02 18.78
CA GLU A 110 0.91 -14.04 18.15
C GLU A 110 1.74 -14.70 17.03
N GLN A 111 2.24 -15.89 17.25
CA GLN A 111 2.99 -16.63 16.25
C GLN A 111 2.12 -16.99 15.02
N LYS A 112 0.87 -17.39 15.24
CA LYS A 112 -0.09 -17.66 14.16
C LYS A 112 -0.43 -16.40 13.39
N ALA A 113 -0.69 -15.29 14.10
CA ALA A 113 -0.96 -13.98 13.51
C ALA A 113 0.21 -13.49 12.65
N PHE A 114 1.43 -13.58 13.17
CA PHE A 114 2.65 -13.23 12.45
C PHE A 114 2.81 -14.02 11.14
N LYS A 115 2.69 -15.36 11.22
CA LYS A 115 2.75 -16.23 10.04
C LYS A 115 1.61 -15.93 9.05
N LYS A 116 0.41 -15.64 9.55
CA LYS A 116 -0.75 -15.31 8.71
C LYS A 116 -0.52 -14.00 7.95
N LEU A 117 -0.01 -12.95 8.62
CA LEU A 117 0.32 -11.70 7.97
C LEU A 117 1.42 -11.86 6.91
N LYS A 118 2.49 -12.61 7.20
CA LYS A 118 3.54 -12.91 6.21
C LYS A 118 2.94 -13.59 4.96
N ARG A 119 2.05 -14.58 5.13
CA ARG A 119 1.38 -15.22 3.98
C ARG A 119 0.47 -14.25 3.22
N LEU A 120 -0.33 -13.46 3.92
CA LEU A 120 -1.20 -12.46 3.29
C LEU A 120 -0.39 -11.48 2.44
N MET A 121 0.72 -10.97 2.95
CA MET A 121 1.59 -10.06 2.22
C MET A 121 2.26 -10.74 1.02
N SER A 122 2.66 -12.02 1.15
CA SER A 122 3.28 -12.78 0.06
C SER A 122 2.30 -13.16 -1.05
N SER A 123 1.01 -13.25 -0.75
CA SER A 123 -0.07 -13.52 -1.70
C SER A 123 -0.82 -12.25 -2.12
N THR A 124 -0.19 -11.08 -1.97
CA THR A 124 -0.82 -9.79 -2.22
C THR A 124 -1.41 -9.73 -3.64
N PRO A 125 -2.72 -9.50 -3.76
CA PRO A 125 -3.36 -9.39 -5.06
C PRO A 125 -2.93 -8.13 -5.79
N VAL A 126 -2.95 -8.19 -7.09
CA VAL A 126 -2.83 -7.01 -7.96
C VAL A 126 -4.13 -6.21 -7.85
N LEU A 127 -4.02 -4.91 -7.58
CA LEU A 127 -5.17 -4.02 -7.63
C LEU A 127 -5.38 -3.53 -9.06
N ALA A 128 -6.62 -3.62 -9.53
CA ALA A 128 -7.04 -2.94 -10.75
C ALA A 128 -7.07 -1.42 -10.50
N ILE A 129 -6.75 -0.64 -11.52
CA ILE A 129 -6.97 0.79 -11.50
C ILE A 129 -8.46 1.00 -11.84
N PRO A 130 -9.22 1.72 -10.99
CA PRO A 130 -10.62 1.97 -11.28
C PRO A 130 -10.80 2.75 -12.58
N ASP A 131 -11.79 2.39 -13.36
CA ASP A 131 -12.17 3.14 -14.56
C ASP A 131 -13.17 4.25 -14.19
N PRO A 132 -12.79 5.55 -14.29
CA PRO A 132 -13.68 6.64 -13.90
C PRO A 132 -14.97 6.73 -14.75
N ASN A 133 -15.03 6.03 -15.87
CA ASN A 133 -16.22 5.99 -16.73
C ASN A 133 -17.19 4.86 -16.38
N GLN A 134 -16.86 4.02 -15.40
CA GLN A 134 -17.73 2.95 -14.93
C GLN A 134 -18.39 3.30 -13.60
N GLU A 135 -19.44 2.56 -13.25
CA GLU A 135 -20.16 2.78 -12.02
C GLU A 135 -19.32 2.42 -10.79
N PHE A 136 -19.40 3.26 -9.76
CA PHE A 136 -18.81 3.01 -8.46
C PHE A 136 -19.90 2.63 -7.47
N ARG A 137 -19.59 1.67 -6.60
CA ARG A 137 -20.39 1.29 -5.45
C ARG A 137 -19.85 1.93 -4.19
N MET A 138 -20.69 2.67 -3.49
CA MET A 138 -20.37 3.23 -2.18
C MET A 138 -21.05 2.39 -1.09
N GLU A 139 -20.26 1.86 -0.18
CA GLU A 139 -20.74 1.22 1.05
C GLU A 139 -20.46 2.17 2.21
N VAL A 140 -21.51 2.52 2.95
CA VAL A 140 -21.40 3.43 4.10
C VAL A 140 -21.83 2.70 5.36
N ASP A 141 -21.03 2.82 6.40
CA ASP A 141 -21.33 2.32 7.75
C ASP A 141 -21.22 3.46 8.76
N ALA A 142 -22.16 3.50 9.71
CA ALA A 142 -22.23 4.54 10.72
C ALA A 142 -22.38 3.95 12.12
N SER A 143 -21.65 4.50 13.08
CA SER A 143 -21.79 4.24 14.51
C SER A 143 -22.18 5.51 15.25
N GLY A 144 -22.40 5.44 16.55
CA GLY A 144 -22.65 6.63 17.38
C GLY A 144 -21.44 7.58 17.47
N TYR A 145 -20.27 7.21 16.94
CA TYR A 145 -19.02 7.97 17.07
C TYR A 145 -18.35 8.33 15.74
N ALA A 146 -18.65 7.60 14.68
CA ALA A 146 -17.99 7.81 13.39
C ALA A 146 -18.85 7.31 12.22
N ILE A 147 -18.62 7.90 11.07
CA ILE A 147 -19.13 7.43 9.77
C ILE A 147 -17.92 6.99 8.95
N GLY A 148 -18.00 5.80 8.35
CA GLY A 148 -17.01 5.29 7.42
C GLY A 148 -17.64 5.00 6.08
N GLY A 149 -16.90 5.24 5.00
CA GLY A 149 -17.34 4.90 3.65
C GLY A 149 -16.24 4.19 2.86
N VAL A 150 -16.63 3.24 2.03
CA VAL A 150 -15.75 2.55 1.08
C VAL A 150 -16.33 2.71 -0.31
N LEU A 151 -15.50 3.20 -1.22
CA LEU A 151 -15.81 3.28 -2.64
C LEU A 151 -15.14 2.10 -3.34
N SER A 152 -15.90 1.33 -4.09
CA SER A 152 -15.44 0.14 -4.82
C SER A 152 -16.03 0.10 -6.22
N GLN A 153 -15.40 -0.69 -7.09
CA GLN A 153 -15.84 -0.95 -8.45
C GLN A 153 -15.80 -2.45 -8.75
#